data_17474da1e7fd9d47007330b2930be0d6
#
_entry.id   17474da1e7fd9d47007330b2930be0d6
#
_cell.length_a   1.000
_cell.length_b   1.000
_cell.length_c   1.000
_cell.angle_alpha   90.00
_cell.angle_beta   90.00
_cell.angle_gamma   90.00
#
_symmetry.space_group_name_H-M   'P 1'
#
loop_
_entity.id
_entity.type
_entity.pdbx_description
1 polymer ?
#
loop_
_entity_poly.entity_id
_entity_poly.type
_entity_poly.pdbx_seq_one_letter_code
_entity_poly.pdbx_strand_id
1 'polypeptide(L)'
;MRILFCSAGRRCELLKDFRKSMEPGSWLVAADLNPYAPALYMADARYLVPRIDDPGYIPAILDICRKERIQAVTTLIDPEIALLAAHREEFATLGVEVLAPYLPTARLCFDKFEMFRYLCKKGIPTVMTWGDLPSFTHTLEKGEVSFPVFVKPRTGSGSVGARKIFSMEALAEAMAADPGLIIQEFMDCLDLDADVYIDTVSHKAVAAFSKKKLETRIGGASKTVSFKDPALFAFIEQIVEVLDFNGPVD
;
A
#
# COMPACT_ATOMS: atom_id res chain seq x y z
N MET A 1 0.03 -16.24 19.84
CA MET A 1 0.67 -15.81 18.56
C MET A 1 1.76 -14.78 18.86
N ARG A 2 2.86 -14.79 18.09
CA ARG A 2 3.98 -13.82 18.19
C ARG A 2 4.12 -13.12 16.85
N ILE A 3 3.89 -11.81 16.81
CA ILE A 3 3.87 -11.03 15.56
C ILE A 3 4.84 -9.86 15.62
N LEU A 4 5.55 -9.60 14.51
CA LEU A 4 6.46 -8.48 14.32
C LEU A 4 5.83 -7.44 13.37
N PHE A 5 5.75 -6.20 13.81
CA PHE A 5 5.39 -5.04 13.01
C PHE A 5 6.65 -4.26 12.64
N CYS A 6 7.00 -4.28 11.37
CA CYS A 6 8.10 -3.48 10.82
C CYS A 6 7.60 -2.07 10.48
N SER A 7 8.51 -1.08 10.54
CA SER A 7 8.23 0.34 10.27
C SER A 7 7.00 0.85 11.01
N ALA A 8 6.91 0.53 12.31
CA ALA A 8 5.72 0.75 13.12
C ALA A 8 5.31 2.23 13.24
N GLY A 9 6.27 3.16 13.23
CA GLY A 9 6.04 4.60 13.14
C GLY A 9 5.14 5.16 14.23
N ARG A 10 4.04 5.80 13.83
CA ARG A 10 3.06 6.45 14.70
C ARG A 10 1.78 5.64 14.93
N ARG A 11 1.73 4.38 14.50
CA ARG A 11 0.50 3.58 14.43
C ARG A 11 0.15 2.91 15.77
N CYS A 12 0.13 3.72 16.85
CA CYS A 12 -0.14 3.25 18.21
C CYS A 12 -1.50 2.58 18.36
N GLU A 13 -2.55 3.16 17.76
CA GLU A 13 -3.90 2.63 17.88
C GLU A 13 -4.03 1.28 17.16
N LEU A 14 -3.41 1.13 16.00
CA LEU A 14 -3.37 -0.15 15.30
C LEU A 14 -2.75 -1.26 16.17
N LEU A 15 -1.60 -0.98 16.80
CA LEU A 15 -0.96 -1.96 17.69
C LEU A 15 -1.83 -2.27 18.93
N LYS A 16 -2.53 -1.27 19.47
CA LYS A 16 -3.49 -1.49 20.57
C LYS A 16 -4.68 -2.35 20.14
N ASP A 17 -5.21 -2.15 18.94
CA ASP A 17 -6.32 -2.94 18.43
C ASP A 17 -5.91 -4.39 18.12
N PHE A 18 -4.70 -4.59 17.58
CA PHE A 18 -4.11 -5.93 17.51
C PHE A 18 -4.03 -6.57 18.91
N ARG A 19 -3.51 -5.83 19.89
CA ARG A 19 -3.41 -6.32 21.28
C ARG A 19 -4.76 -6.77 21.85
N LYS A 20 -5.82 -6.01 21.61
CA LYS A 20 -7.19 -6.35 22.08
C LYS A 20 -7.74 -7.61 21.39
N SER A 21 -7.34 -7.85 20.13
CA SER A 21 -7.84 -8.97 19.32
C SER A 21 -7.01 -10.24 19.45
N MET A 22 -5.81 -10.14 20.03
CA MET A 22 -4.91 -11.28 20.22
C MET A 22 -5.30 -12.12 21.44
N GLU A 23 -5.13 -13.44 21.33
CA GLU A 23 -5.32 -14.36 22.46
C GLU A 23 -4.39 -14.06 23.64
N PRO A 24 -4.80 -14.35 24.88
CA PRO A 24 -3.95 -14.22 26.05
C PRO A 24 -2.62 -14.98 25.88
N GLY A 25 -1.51 -14.35 26.27
CA GLY A 25 -0.16 -14.89 26.09
C GLY A 25 0.47 -14.65 24.72
N SER A 26 -0.24 -13.97 23.84
CA SER A 26 0.36 -13.49 22.58
C SER A 26 1.39 -12.39 22.81
N TRP A 27 2.33 -12.24 21.87
CA TRP A 27 3.48 -11.35 21.99
C TRP A 27 3.61 -10.45 20.78
N LEU A 28 3.57 -9.14 20.99
CA LEU A 28 3.64 -8.13 19.94
C LEU A 28 5.00 -7.49 19.95
N VAL A 29 5.71 -7.55 18.83
CA VAL A 29 7.03 -6.96 18.65
C VAL A 29 6.94 -5.85 17.61
N ALA A 30 7.64 -4.74 17.82
CA ALA A 30 7.71 -3.63 16.89
C ALA A 30 9.16 -3.29 16.55
N ALA A 31 9.41 -2.99 15.27
CA ALA A 31 10.69 -2.51 14.78
C ALA A 31 10.52 -1.19 14.03
N ASP A 32 11.48 -0.29 14.18
CA ASP A 32 11.51 0.99 13.46
C ASP A 32 12.95 1.51 13.38
N LEU A 33 13.22 2.36 12.39
CA LEU A 33 14.47 3.09 12.25
C LEU A 33 14.59 4.19 13.32
N ASN A 34 13.47 4.86 13.63
CA ASN A 34 13.43 6.01 14.50
C ASN A 34 13.21 5.59 15.97
N PRO A 35 14.17 5.84 16.88
CA PRO A 35 14.01 5.49 18.29
C PRO A 35 12.86 6.21 18.99
N TYR A 36 12.38 7.30 18.39
CA TYR A 36 11.26 8.08 18.90
C TYR A 36 9.90 7.70 18.25
N ALA A 37 9.85 6.62 17.46
CA ALA A 37 8.60 6.10 16.94
C ALA A 37 7.69 5.65 18.08
N PRO A 38 6.55 6.31 18.33
CA PRO A 38 5.74 6.02 19.53
C PRO A 38 5.15 4.60 19.52
N ALA A 39 4.92 4.01 18.35
CA ALA A 39 4.42 2.64 18.26
C ALA A 39 5.39 1.60 18.85
N LEU A 40 6.70 1.87 18.87
CA LEU A 40 7.69 1.01 19.54
C LEU A 40 7.35 0.80 21.02
N TYR A 41 6.75 1.79 21.66
CA TYR A 41 6.43 1.79 23.08
C TYR A 41 5.06 1.16 23.40
N MET A 42 4.32 0.74 22.36
CA MET A 42 3.07 -0.01 22.50
C MET A 42 3.27 -1.53 22.41
N ALA A 43 4.48 -1.97 22.04
CA ALA A 43 4.85 -3.37 21.89
C ALA A 43 5.43 -3.97 23.16
N ASP A 44 5.43 -5.32 23.27
CA ASP A 44 6.06 -6.06 24.39
C ASP A 44 7.58 -6.06 24.26
N ALA A 45 8.08 -6.10 23.00
CA ALA A 45 9.49 -5.91 22.68
C ALA A 45 9.65 -4.95 21.51
N ARG A 46 10.73 -4.17 21.54
CA ARG A 46 11.01 -3.17 20.51
C ARG A 46 12.45 -3.24 20.04
N TYR A 47 12.65 -2.96 18.74
CA TYR A 47 13.96 -3.03 18.11
C TYR A 47 14.19 -1.81 17.22
N LEU A 48 15.43 -1.30 17.24
CA LEU A 48 15.91 -0.36 16.23
C LEU A 48 16.54 -1.18 15.11
N VAL A 49 16.21 -0.83 13.89
CA VAL A 49 16.68 -1.51 12.68
C VAL A 49 17.26 -0.49 11.70
N PRO A 50 18.14 -0.92 10.78
CA PRO A 50 18.63 -0.07 9.71
C PRO A 50 17.50 0.46 8.82
N ARG A 51 17.84 1.34 7.88
CA ARG A 51 16.88 1.73 6.82
C ARG A 51 16.55 0.53 5.94
N ILE A 52 15.36 0.56 5.32
CA ILE A 52 14.88 -0.54 4.45
C ILE A 52 15.73 -0.75 3.20
N ASP A 53 16.52 0.25 2.78
CA ASP A 53 17.47 0.21 1.66
C ASP A 53 18.90 -0.20 2.09
N ASP A 54 19.13 -0.42 3.38
CA ASP A 54 20.41 -0.93 3.91
C ASP A 54 20.49 -2.46 3.74
N PRO A 55 21.60 -2.99 3.21
CA PRO A 55 21.79 -4.45 3.08
C PRO A 55 21.66 -5.23 4.40
N GLY A 56 21.88 -4.58 5.54
CA GLY A 56 21.71 -5.16 6.87
C GLY A 56 20.26 -5.24 7.36
N TYR A 57 19.30 -4.66 6.64
CA TYR A 57 17.91 -4.58 7.10
C TYR A 57 17.26 -5.97 7.25
N ILE A 58 17.21 -6.77 6.18
CA ILE A 58 16.60 -8.12 6.21
C ILE A 58 17.31 -9.04 7.21
N PRO A 59 18.65 -9.10 7.25
CA PRO A 59 19.36 -9.83 8.32
C PRO A 59 18.92 -9.43 9.73
N ALA A 60 18.77 -8.14 10.02
CA ALA A 60 18.30 -7.66 11.32
C ALA A 60 16.86 -8.12 11.64
N ILE A 61 15.96 -8.06 10.68
CA ILE A 61 14.57 -8.54 10.86
C ILE A 61 14.55 -10.06 11.10
N LEU A 62 15.32 -10.84 10.35
CA LEU A 62 15.43 -12.31 10.56
C LEU A 62 15.99 -12.65 11.93
N ASP A 63 16.96 -11.89 12.43
CA ASP A 63 17.53 -12.08 13.78
C ASP A 63 16.51 -11.77 14.88
N ILE A 64 15.70 -10.72 14.70
CA ILE A 64 14.56 -10.43 15.59
C ILE A 64 13.55 -11.60 15.56
N CYS A 65 13.23 -12.12 14.37
CA CYS A 65 12.32 -13.25 14.22
C CYS A 65 12.81 -14.48 14.99
N ARG A 66 14.11 -14.83 14.89
CA ARG A 66 14.70 -15.94 15.65
C ARG A 66 14.64 -15.69 17.15
N LYS A 67 15.10 -14.53 17.59
CA LYS A 67 15.21 -14.15 19.02
C LYS A 67 13.85 -14.15 19.70
N GLU A 68 12.86 -13.54 19.07
CA GLU A 68 11.50 -13.38 19.59
C GLU A 68 10.58 -14.56 19.27
N ARG A 69 11.04 -15.56 18.48
CA ARG A 69 10.24 -16.69 17.99
C ARG A 69 8.99 -16.21 17.29
N ILE A 70 9.15 -15.26 16.38
CA ILE A 70 8.06 -14.66 15.59
C ILE A 70 7.41 -15.74 14.73
N GLN A 71 6.09 -15.68 14.60
CA GLN A 71 5.27 -16.56 13.76
C GLN A 71 4.72 -15.82 12.54
N ALA A 72 4.56 -14.48 12.64
CA ALA A 72 4.12 -13.66 11.53
C ALA A 72 4.85 -12.32 11.53
N VAL A 73 5.19 -11.81 10.35
CA VAL A 73 5.77 -10.49 10.13
C VAL A 73 4.92 -9.69 9.15
N THR A 74 4.74 -8.42 9.45
CA THR A 74 4.06 -7.46 8.56
C THR A 74 4.77 -6.11 8.58
N THR A 75 4.52 -5.30 7.56
CA THR A 75 4.99 -3.92 7.49
C THR A 75 3.83 -2.94 7.43
N LEU A 76 4.11 -1.71 7.80
CA LEU A 76 3.14 -0.61 7.80
C LEU A 76 3.51 0.50 6.80
N ILE A 77 4.42 0.21 5.85
CA ILE A 77 4.80 1.13 4.77
C ILE A 77 4.94 0.41 3.42
N ASP A 78 4.43 1.04 2.35
CA ASP A 78 4.38 0.44 1.01
C ASP A 78 5.74 0.01 0.44
N PRO A 79 6.82 0.80 0.56
CA PRO A 79 8.12 0.39 -0.01
C PRO A 79 8.68 -0.90 0.58
N GLU A 80 8.30 -1.25 1.80
CA GLU A 80 8.79 -2.44 2.50
C GLU A 80 8.01 -3.72 2.15
N ILE A 81 6.79 -3.58 1.62
CA ILE A 81 5.95 -4.72 1.25
C ILE A 81 6.66 -5.63 0.25
N ALA A 82 7.17 -5.05 -0.85
CA ALA A 82 7.89 -5.81 -1.87
C ALA A 82 9.22 -6.38 -1.35
N LEU A 83 9.87 -5.70 -0.41
CA LEU A 83 11.10 -6.17 0.23
C LEU A 83 10.84 -7.42 1.08
N LEU A 84 9.86 -7.41 1.95
CA LEU A 84 9.49 -8.59 2.75
C LEU A 84 9.01 -9.74 1.86
N ALA A 85 8.20 -9.43 0.83
CA ALA A 85 7.72 -10.43 -0.13
C ALA A 85 8.87 -11.10 -0.91
N ALA A 86 9.95 -10.37 -1.23
CA ALA A 86 11.11 -10.92 -1.92
C ALA A 86 11.91 -11.92 -1.06
N HIS A 87 11.84 -11.80 0.26
CA HIS A 87 12.55 -12.65 1.22
C HIS A 87 11.64 -13.69 1.91
N ARG A 88 10.41 -13.89 1.41
CA ARG A 88 9.41 -14.79 2.00
C ARG A 88 9.95 -16.19 2.28
N GLU A 89 10.77 -16.74 1.39
CA GLU A 89 11.37 -18.07 1.57
C GLU A 89 12.32 -18.11 2.77
N GLU A 90 13.11 -17.05 2.99
CA GLU A 90 14.00 -16.96 4.15
C GLU A 90 13.22 -16.92 5.47
N PHE A 91 12.13 -16.15 5.51
CA PHE A 91 11.20 -16.14 6.65
C PHE A 91 10.55 -17.51 6.87
N ALA A 92 10.13 -18.19 5.81
CA ALA A 92 9.52 -19.52 5.89
C ALA A 92 10.48 -20.56 6.48
N THR A 93 11.80 -20.48 6.24
CA THR A 93 12.78 -21.38 6.89
C THR A 93 12.80 -21.23 8.41
N LEU A 94 12.32 -20.13 8.95
CA LEU A 94 12.19 -19.85 10.38
C LEU A 94 10.79 -20.15 10.90
N GLY A 95 9.87 -20.63 10.05
CA GLY A 95 8.45 -20.81 10.38
C GLY A 95 7.70 -19.49 10.55
N VAL A 96 8.16 -18.42 9.90
CA VAL A 96 7.55 -17.08 9.95
C VAL A 96 6.74 -16.82 8.70
N GLU A 97 5.44 -16.54 8.86
CA GLU A 97 4.56 -16.11 7.77
C GLU A 97 4.71 -14.62 7.49
N VAL A 98 4.90 -14.26 6.23
CA VAL A 98 4.94 -12.87 5.77
C VAL A 98 3.53 -12.43 5.38
N LEU A 99 2.92 -11.56 6.17
CA LEU A 99 1.59 -11.01 5.93
C LEU A 99 1.69 -9.84 4.92
N ALA A 100 1.90 -10.19 3.68
CA ALA A 100 1.99 -9.29 2.53
C ALA A 100 1.63 -10.07 1.26
N PRO A 101 1.22 -9.41 0.17
CA PRO A 101 1.00 -10.08 -1.11
C PRO A 101 2.29 -10.71 -1.63
N TYR A 102 2.17 -11.63 -2.59
CA TYR A 102 3.33 -12.19 -3.27
C TYR A 102 4.09 -11.11 -4.06
N LEU A 103 5.38 -11.33 -4.28
CA LEU A 103 6.27 -10.33 -4.89
C LEU A 103 5.77 -9.77 -6.23
N PRO A 104 5.22 -10.56 -7.18
CA PRO A 104 4.69 -10.01 -8.43
C PRO A 104 3.54 -9.03 -8.18
N THR A 105 2.60 -9.37 -7.30
CA THR A 105 1.47 -8.50 -6.93
C THR A 105 1.93 -7.27 -6.17
N ALA A 106 2.85 -7.41 -5.22
CA ALA A 106 3.44 -6.28 -4.50
C ALA A 106 4.11 -5.26 -5.43
N ARG A 107 4.87 -5.74 -6.42
CA ARG A 107 5.51 -4.88 -7.44
C ARG A 107 4.49 -4.22 -8.35
N LEU A 108 3.47 -4.96 -8.78
CA LEU A 108 2.40 -4.45 -9.62
C LEU A 108 1.63 -3.32 -8.91
N CYS A 109 1.27 -3.49 -7.65
CA CYS A 109 0.56 -2.49 -6.86
C CYS A 109 1.40 -1.23 -6.60
N PHE A 110 2.72 -1.37 -6.50
CA PHE A 110 3.62 -0.24 -6.29
C PHE A 110 3.84 0.61 -7.55
N ASP A 111 3.67 0.04 -8.76
CA ASP A 111 3.78 0.72 -10.04
C ASP A 111 2.39 1.10 -10.59
N LYS A 112 1.99 2.35 -10.39
CA LYS A 112 0.64 2.83 -10.75
C LYS A 112 0.34 2.74 -12.25
N PHE A 113 1.36 2.81 -13.13
CA PHE A 113 1.14 2.68 -14.56
C PHE A 113 0.99 1.23 -15.00
N GLU A 114 1.81 0.31 -14.45
CA GLU A 114 1.63 -1.12 -14.72
C GLU A 114 0.31 -1.63 -14.11
N MET A 115 -0.10 -1.15 -12.94
CA MET A 115 -1.40 -1.45 -12.36
C MET A 115 -2.54 -1.01 -13.29
N PHE A 116 -2.50 0.22 -13.81
CA PHE A 116 -3.49 0.69 -14.80
C PHE A 116 -3.55 -0.23 -16.01
N ARG A 117 -2.41 -0.55 -16.62
CA ARG A 117 -2.34 -1.46 -17.78
C ARG A 117 -2.89 -2.85 -17.48
N TYR A 118 -2.56 -3.38 -16.32
CA TYR A 118 -3.03 -4.68 -15.87
C TYR A 118 -4.55 -4.70 -15.69
N LEU A 119 -5.11 -3.72 -14.99
CA LEU A 119 -6.56 -3.61 -14.78
C LEU A 119 -7.32 -3.45 -16.09
N CYS A 120 -6.84 -2.59 -17.01
CA CYS A 120 -7.40 -2.48 -18.36
C CYS A 120 -7.43 -3.82 -19.09
N LYS A 121 -6.30 -4.56 -19.07
CA LYS A 121 -6.21 -5.91 -19.68
C LYS A 121 -7.19 -6.90 -19.09
N LYS A 122 -7.52 -6.75 -17.80
CA LYS A 122 -8.47 -7.61 -17.08
C LYS A 122 -9.93 -7.12 -17.19
N GLY A 123 -10.19 -6.01 -17.89
CA GLY A 123 -11.51 -5.42 -18.00
C GLY A 123 -12.05 -4.78 -16.71
N ILE A 124 -11.16 -4.49 -15.75
CA ILE A 124 -11.53 -3.81 -14.51
C ILE A 124 -11.52 -2.29 -14.76
N PRO A 125 -12.63 -1.58 -14.50
CA PRO A 125 -12.69 -0.13 -14.61
C PRO A 125 -11.60 0.54 -13.75
N THR A 126 -10.87 1.47 -14.35
CA THR A 126 -9.81 2.21 -13.68
C THR A 126 -9.66 3.59 -14.29
N VAL A 127 -9.03 4.51 -13.57
CA VAL A 127 -8.80 5.90 -13.99
C VAL A 127 -7.84 5.94 -15.17
N MET A 128 -8.21 6.64 -16.25
CA MET A 128 -7.35 6.77 -17.44
C MET A 128 -5.99 7.35 -17.09
N THR A 129 -4.95 6.65 -17.51
CA THR A 129 -3.57 6.96 -17.12
C THR A 129 -2.64 6.85 -18.33
N TRP A 130 -1.74 7.83 -18.49
CA TRP A 130 -0.73 7.89 -19.57
C TRP A 130 0.66 7.92 -18.96
N GLY A 131 1.58 7.16 -19.54
CA GLY A 131 2.97 7.08 -19.10
C GLY A 131 3.88 8.15 -19.72
N ASP A 132 3.40 8.87 -20.75
CA ASP A 132 4.17 9.86 -21.50
C ASP A 132 3.27 10.94 -22.12
N LEU A 133 3.90 12.06 -22.48
CA LEU A 133 3.22 13.21 -23.07
C LEU A 133 2.64 12.93 -24.47
N PRO A 134 3.32 12.21 -25.39
CA PRO A 134 2.77 11.91 -26.71
C PRO A 134 1.46 11.13 -26.66
N SER A 135 1.36 10.08 -25.84
CA SER A 135 0.13 9.27 -25.70
C SER A 135 -1.02 10.09 -25.10
N PHE A 136 -0.74 10.96 -24.15
CA PHE A 136 -1.72 11.89 -23.59
C PHE A 136 -2.20 12.89 -24.65
N THR A 137 -1.27 13.54 -25.40
CA THR A 137 -1.59 14.52 -26.43
C THR A 137 -2.53 13.94 -27.49
N HIS A 138 -2.25 12.71 -27.93
CA HIS A 138 -3.11 12.02 -28.89
C HIS A 138 -4.54 11.82 -28.37
N THR A 139 -4.72 11.50 -27.10
CA THR A 139 -6.05 11.35 -26.49
C THR A 139 -6.75 12.70 -26.32
N LEU A 140 -6.00 13.75 -25.98
CA LEU A 140 -6.50 15.12 -25.86
C LEU A 140 -7.00 15.66 -27.22
N GLU A 141 -6.24 15.44 -28.32
CA GLU A 141 -6.62 15.86 -29.68
C GLU A 141 -7.89 15.18 -30.17
N LYS A 142 -8.18 13.97 -29.70
CA LYS A 142 -9.44 13.25 -29.97
C LYS A 142 -10.61 13.76 -29.16
N GLY A 143 -10.39 14.63 -28.17
CA GLY A 143 -11.41 15.11 -27.25
C GLY A 143 -11.90 14.07 -26.22
N GLU A 144 -11.12 13.00 -26.03
CA GLU A 144 -11.43 11.92 -25.06
C GLU A 144 -11.01 12.27 -23.63
N VAL A 145 -10.22 13.31 -23.44
CA VAL A 145 -9.81 13.86 -22.14
C VAL A 145 -9.72 15.38 -22.24
N SER A 146 -9.83 16.06 -21.10
CA SER A 146 -9.69 17.52 -21.00
C SER A 146 -8.93 17.92 -19.74
N PHE A 147 -8.40 19.13 -19.71
CA PHE A 147 -7.86 19.71 -18.48
C PHE A 147 -8.98 20.09 -17.50
N PRO A 148 -8.72 20.06 -16.18
CA PRO A 148 -7.45 19.71 -15.56
C PRO A 148 -7.15 18.21 -15.61
N VAL A 149 -5.86 17.89 -15.59
CA VAL A 149 -5.37 16.53 -15.36
C VAL A 149 -4.59 16.45 -14.04
N PHE A 150 -4.27 15.25 -13.62
CA PHE A 150 -3.49 15.01 -12.42
C PHE A 150 -2.13 14.38 -12.79
N VAL A 151 -1.04 14.87 -12.21
CA VAL A 151 0.27 14.23 -12.35
C VAL A 151 0.75 13.74 -10.99
N LYS A 152 1.41 12.60 -10.99
CA LYS A 152 2.00 12.00 -9.78
C LYS A 152 3.16 11.07 -10.14
N PRO A 153 4.09 10.81 -9.21
CA PRO A 153 5.11 9.80 -9.43
C PRO A 153 4.51 8.42 -9.73
N ARG A 154 5.06 7.73 -10.72
CA ARG A 154 4.70 6.38 -11.12
C ARG A 154 4.78 5.39 -9.95
N THR A 155 5.82 5.52 -9.11
CA THR A 155 6.03 4.75 -7.88
C THR A 155 6.02 5.68 -6.68
N GLY A 156 5.91 5.10 -5.46
CA GLY A 156 5.86 5.87 -4.21
C GLY A 156 4.45 6.04 -3.67
N SER A 157 4.36 6.63 -2.46
CA SER A 157 3.14 6.75 -1.67
C SER A 157 3.03 8.12 -1.00
N GLY A 158 1.95 8.36 -0.24
CA GLY A 158 1.77 9.56 0.56
C GLY A 158 1.50 10.85 -0.22
N SER A 159 1.06 10.76 -1.47
CA SER A 159 0.76 11.92 -2.35
C SER A 159 1.93 12.88 -2.60
N VAL A 160 3.15 12.45 -2.35
CA VAL A 160 4.36 13.26 -2.58
C VAL A 160 4.51 13.52 -4.09
N GLY A 161 4.65 14.79 -4.48
CA GLY A 161 4.79 15.20 -5.89
C GLY A 161 3.51 15.17 -6.71
N ALA A 162 2.38 14.76 -6.11
CA ALA A 162 1.08 14.71 -6.79
C ALA A 162 0.45 16.10 -6.87
N ARG A 163 -0.02 16.50 -8.07
CA ARG A 163 -0.65 17.81 -8.27
C ARG A 163 -1.57 17.87 -9.48
N LYS A 164 -2.49 18.82 -9.44
CA LYS A 164 -3.38 19.16 -10.55
C LYS A 164 -2.66 20.06 -11.56
N ILE A 165 -2.87 19.82 -12.85
CA ILE A 165 -2.30 20.57 -13.98
C ILE A 165 -3.45 21.08 -14.86
N PHE A 166 -3.38 22.35 -15.28
CA PHE A 166 -4.48 23.03 -15.95
C PHE A 166 -4.21 23.37 -17.42
N SER A 167 -2.96 23.19 -17.91
CA SER A 167 -2.60 23.48 -19.31
C SER A 167 -1.54 22.53 -19.83
N MET A 168 -1.42 22.47 -21.17
CA MET A 168 -0.42 21.65 -21.85
C MET A 168 1.01 22.15 -21.56
N GLU A 169 1.22 23.46 -21.48
CA GLU A 169 2.53 24.06 -21.18
C GLU A 169 3.01 23.63 -19.80
N ALA A 170 2.16 23.75 -18.78
CA ALA A 170 2.49 23.35 -17.42
C ALA A 170 2.69 21.82 -17.31
N LEU A 171 1.96 21.03 -18.13
CA LEU A 171 2.15 19.59 -18.20
C LEU A 171 3.50 19.23 -18.82
N ALA A 172 3.87 19.87 -19.92
CA ALA A 172 5.15 19.63 -20.58
C ALA A 172 6.33 19.99 -19.68
N GLU A 173 6.25 21.11 -18.97
CA GLU A 173 7.26 21.51 -17.98
C GLU A 173 7.37 20.47 -16.84
N ALA A 174 6.26 19.97 -16.31
CA ALA A 174 6.23 18.99 -15.24
C ALA A 174 6.88 17.65 -15.68
N MET A 175 6.52 17.15 -16.86
CA MET A 175 7.04 15.90 -17.39
C MET A 175 8.52 15.99 -17.80
N ALA A 176 8.97 17.17 -18.24
CA ALA A 176 10.39 17.43 -18.52
C ALA A 176 11.24 17.50 -17.25
N ALA A 177 10.67 18.06 -16.17
CA ALA A 177 11.35 18.18 -14.88
C ALA A 177 11.48 16.83 -14.14
N ASP A 178 10.51 15.94 -14.31
CA ASP A 178 10.51 14.61 -13.69
C ASP A 178 9.95 13.54 -14.66
N PRO A 179 10.83 12.80 -15.35
CA PRO A 179 10.43 11.72 -16.25
C PRO A 179 9.76 10.53 -15.56
N GLY A 180 9.81 10.45 -14.23
CA GLY A 180 9.15 9.44 -13.43
C GLY A 180 7.67 9.70 -13.15
N LEU A 181 7.11 10.81 -13.64
CA LEU A 181 5.68 11.11 -13.51
C LEU A 181 4.82 10.30 -14.47
N ILE A 182 3.58 10.09 -14.06
CA ILE A 182 2.46 9.66 -14.92
C ILE A 182 1.42 10.77 -14.96
N ILE A 183 0.65 10.78 -16.05
CA ILE A 183 -0.50 11.67 -16.25
C ILE A 183 -1.76 10.84 -16.00
N GLN A 184 -2.72 11.38 -15.28
CA GLN A 184 -3.98 10.71 -14.99
C GLN A 184 -5.15 11.67 -15.20
N GLU A 185 -6.28 11.20 -15.68
CA GLU A 185 -7.48 12.03 -15.74
C GLU A 185 -7.84 12.52 -14.33
N PHE A 186 -8.36 13.73 -14.24
CA PHE A 186 -8.77 14.27 -12.95
C PHE A 186 -10.19 13.82 -12.61
N MET A 187 -10.29 13.09 -11.50
CA MET A 187 -11.57 12.63 -10.96
C MET A 187 -12.08 13.63 -9.93
N ASP A 188 -13.15 14.36 -10.27
CA ASP A 188 -13.85 15.26 -9.35
C ASP A 188 -14.99 14.51 -8.67
N CYS A 189 -14.64 13.58 -7.81
CA CYS A 189 -15.60 12.70 -7.15
C CYS A 189 -15.20 12.45 -5.67
N LEU A 190 -16.07 11.72 -4.98
CA LEU A 190 -15.79 11.33 -3.59
C LEU A 190 -14.63 10.34 -3.54
N ASP A 191 -13.68 10.59 -2.63
CA ASP A 191 -12.57 9.69 -2.34
C ASP A 191 -13.04 8.63 -1.34
N LEU A 192 -13.06 7.39 -1.80
CA LEU A 192 -13.46 6.21 -1.04
C LEU A 192 -12.24 5.29 -0.88
N ASP A 193 -12.14 4.66 0.29
CA ASP A 193 -11.19 3.58 0.55
C ASP A 193 -11.93 2.30 0.95
N ALA A 194 -11.27 1.17 0.76
CA ALA A 194 -11.73 -0.10 1.27
C ALA A 194 -10.56 -0.91 1.84
N ASP A 195 -10.63 -1.20 3.13
CA ASP A 195 -9.72 -2.17 3.75
C ASP A 195 -10.30 -3.57 3.56
N VAL A 196 -9.50 -4.49 3.02
CA VAL A 196 -9.90 -5.88 2.77
C VAL A 196 -8.89 -6.81 3.39
N TYR A 197 -9.35 -7.88 4.01
CA TYR A 197 -8.47 -8.96 4.46
C TYR A 197 -8.71 -10.23 3.65
N ILE A 198 -7.67 -10.67 2.99
CA ILE A 198 -7.64 -11.92 2.25
C ILE A 198 -6.99 -12.99 3.14
N ASP A 199 -7.76 -14.03 3.46
CA ASP A 199 -7.27 -15.12 4.28
C ASP A 199 -6.11 -15.87 3.60
N THR A 200 -5.01 -16.01 4.32
CA THR A 200 -3.75 -16.57 3.80
C THR A 200 -3.81 -18.08 3.50
N VAL A 201 -4.88 -18.75 3.93
CA VAL A 201 -5.09 -20.20 3.72
C VAL A 201 -6.07 -20.46 2.58
N SER A 202 -7.24 -19.81 2.62
CA SER A 202 -8.29 -20.00 1.62
C SER A 202 -8.15 -19.07 0.41
N HIS A 203 -7.32 -18.04 0.47
CA HIS A 203 -7.13 -16.99 -0.55
C HIS A 203 -8.45 -16.27 -0.92
N LYS A 204 -9.38 -16.16 0.03
CA LYS A 204 -10.65 -15.47 -0.14
C LYS A 204 -10.72 -14.21 0.70
N ALA A 205 -11.41 -13.20 0.19
CA ALA A 205 -11.77 -12.04 1.00
C ALA A 205 -12.72 -12.49 2.12
N VAL A 206 -12.31 -12.38 3.37
CA VAL A 206 -13.09 -12.81 4.54
C VAL A 206 -13.58 -11.63 5.37
N ALA A 207 -13.02 -10.45 5.15
CA ALA A 207 -13.49 -9.20 5.75
C ALA A 207 -13.27 -8.05 4.76
N ALA A 208 -14.24 -7.15 4.69
CA ALA A 208 -14.14 -5.91 3.92
C ALA A 208 -14.79 -4.77 4.70
N PHE A 209 -14.15 -3.61 4.67
CA PHE A 209 -14.58 -2.40 5.34
C PHE A 209 -14.42 -1.21 4.41
N SER A 210 -15.49 -0.50 4.11
CA SER A 210 -15.46 0.68 3.25
C SER A 210 -15.62 1.97 4.04
N LYS A 211 -14.87 2.98 3.64
CA LYS A 211 -14.82 4.29 4.29
C LYS A 211 -14.77 5.42 3.27
N LYS A 212 -15.49 6.50 3.53
CA LYS A 212 -15.43 7.76 2.81
C LYS A 212 -14.46 8.69 3.54
N LYS A 213 -13.50 9.25 2.83
CA LYS A 213 -12.59 10.26 3.36
C LYS A 213 -13.33 11.59 3.49
N LEU A 214 -13.41 12.11 4.71
CA LEU A 214 -13.96 13.44 5.00
C LEU A 214 -12.86 14.49 5.07
N GLU A 215 -11.68 14.12 5.53
CA GLU A 215 -10.51 14.97 5.62
C GLU A 215 -9.25 14.14 5.40
N THR A 216 -8.33 14.66 4.60
CA THR A 216 -7.03 14.03 4.32
C THR A 216 -5.90 14.87 4.91
N ARG A 217 -4.85 14.21 5.44
CA ARG A 217 -3.60 14.85 5.88
C ARG A 217 -2.42 13.99 5.48
N ILE A 218 -1.42 14.61 4.90
CA ILE A 218 -0.16 13.93 4.51
C ILE A 218 -0.46 12.66 3.68
N GLY A 219 -1.38 12.78 2.69
CA GLY A 219 -1.73 11.66 1.80
C GLY A 219 -2.61 10.56 2.38
N GLY A 220 -2.93 10.62 3.68
CA GLY A 220 -3.80 9.64 4.36
C GLY A 220 -5.09 10.27 4.87
N ALA A 221 -6.11 9.44 5.12
CA ALA A 221 -7.35 9.88 5.73
C ALA A 221 -7.16 10.21 7.22
N SER A 222 -7.51 11.43 7.64
CA SER A 222 -7.52 11.85 9.05
C SER A 222 -8.90 11.74 9.69
N LYS A 223 -9.95 11.83 8.88
CA LYS A 223 -11.35 11.60 9.30
C LYS A 223 -12.06 10.82 8.22
N THR A 224 -12.74 9.77 8.64
CA THR A 224 -13.53 8.92 7.75
C THR A 224 -14.90 8.63 8.34
N VAL A 225 -15.80 8.26 7.46
CA VAL A 225 -17.11 7.69 7.83
C VAL A 225 -17.24 6.34 7.14
N SER A 226 -17.51 5.29 7.91
CA SER A 226 -17.78 3.96 7.37
C SER A 226 -19.17 3.90 6.75
N PHE A 227 -19.31 3.11 5.71
CA PHE A 227 -20.58 2.84 5.06
C PHE A 227 -20.58 1.42 4.47
N LYS A 228 -21.75 0.95 4.07
CA LYS A 228 -21.90 -0.33 3.34
C LYS A 228 -22.53 -0.06 1.99
N ASP A 229 -21.89 -0.56 0.94
CA ASP A 229 -22.38 -0.49 -0.43
C ASP A 229 -22.17 -1.86 -1.09
N PRO A 230 -23.25 -2.62 -1.37
CA PRO A 230 -23.15 -3.92 -2.02
C PRO A 230 -22.48 -3.88 -3.40
N ALA A 231 -22.67 -2.79 -4.17
CA ALA A 231 -22.07 -2.66 -5.49
C ALA A 231 -20.55 -2.46 -5.38
N LEU A 232 -20.10 -1.66 -4.40
CA LEU A 232 -18.68 -1.49 -4.10
C LEU A 232 -18.05 -2.81 -3.64
N PHE A 233 -18.73 -3.58 -2.78
CA PHE A 233 -18.20 -4.87 -2.34
C PHE A 233 -18.09 -5.87 -3.50
N ALA A 234 -19.07 -5.94 -4.39
CA ALA A 234 -18.99 -6.78 -5.59
C ALA A 234 -17.83 -6.36 -6.51
N PHE A 235 -17.56 -5.05 -6.62
CA PHE A 235 -16.41 -4.55 -7.37
C PHE A 235 -15.08 -4.90 -6.71
N ILE A 236 -14.99 -4.81 -5.38
CA ILE A 236 -13.80 -5.22 -4.61
C ILE A 236 -13.52 -6.73 -4.82
N GLU A 237 -14.54 -7.57 -4.79
CA GLU A 237 -14.39 -9.02 -5.06
C GLU A 237 -13.79 -9.27 -6.45
N GLN A 238 -14.22 -8.55 -7.49
CA GLN A 238 -13.63 -8.64 -8.83
C GLN A 238 -12.15 -8.24 -8.85
N ILE A 239 -11.77 -7.19 -8.11
CA ILE A 239 -10.37 -6.77 -7.99
C ILE A 239 -9.53 -7.85 -7.28
N VAL A 240 -10.04 -8.39 -6.17
CA VAL A 240 -9.36 -9.45 -5.40
C VAL A 240 -9.14 -10.70 -6.24
N GLU A 241 -10.13 -11.10 -7.05
CA GLU A 241 -10.03 -12.28 -7.94
C GLU A 241 -8.92 -12.15 -9.00
N VAL A 242 -8.64 -10.93 -9.49
CA VAL A 242 -7.66 -10.73 -10.58
C VAL A 242 -6.25 -10.38 -10.09
N LEU A 243 -6.08 -10.00 -8.82
CA LEU A 243 -4.81 -9.45 -8.31
C LEU A 243 -4.02 -10.40 -7.38
N ASP A 244 -4.48 -11.61 -7.13
CA ASP A 244 -3.78 -12.61 -6.30
C ASP A 244 -3.23 -12.00 -4.98
N PHE A 245 -4.11 -11.36 -4.24
CA PHE A 245 -3.78 -10.76 -2.96
C PHE A 245 -3.68 -11.81 -1.84
N ASN A 246 -2.89 -11.49 -0.82
CA ASN A 246 -2.73 -12.30 0.38
C ASN A 246 -2.51 -11.38 1.59
N GLY A 247 -3.29 -11.56 2.65
CA GLY A 247 -3.23 -10.72 3.84
C GLY A 247 -4.06 -9.43 3.73
N PRO A 248 -3.69 -8.38 4.47
CA PRO A 248 -4.39 -7.09 4.46
C PRO A 248 -4.07 -6.29 3.20
N VAL A 249 -5.09 -5.61 2.66
CA VAL A 249 -5.02 -4.73 1.48
C VAL A 249 -5.86 -3.48 1.77
N ASP A 250 -5.33 -2.29 1.41
CA ASP A 250 -5.99 -0.97 1.45
C ASP A 250 -5.96 -0.35 0.06
#